data_c70da93ffc77473412864e67b4f3137f
#
_entry.id   c70da93ffc77473412864e67b4f3137f
#
_cell.length_a   1.000
_cell.length_b   1.000
_cell.length_c   1.000
_cell.angle_alpha   90.00
_cell.angle_beta   90.00
_cell.angle_gamma   90.00
#
_symmetry.space_group_name_H-M   'P 1'
#
loop_
_entity.id
_entity.type
_entity.pdbx_description
1 polymer ?
#
loop_
_entity_poly.entity_id
_entity_poly.type
_entity_poly.pdbx_seq_one_letter_code
_entity_poly.pdbx_strand_id
1 'polypeptide(L)'
;MSKERSPKVRKSESPEDSLKPDPDSCREESPKSGEENSAIDVSHSKINISDIEHPNSEIQTNSAIDIPHSEIKTMEVHHHPEVEKKGLKEYLLEGLMIFIAVMMGFFAESYREHLADSDHEKQSIESLVKAVASDTVQLHDIILQSTGTVKAVNSLMGLKTLDLTQGSNKQKFYLFSLAGFSNDSYFRSNDGALQQLNSSGSLRLISNRATVDSIFKYELLNKNIAAQEADDYFVFKEMLTTMTKVEDLTIFQDTSALHKNLAGATGVQYTFMSSKLPAISNDKVLMQAYFNYASLYMATKSSYTYMLQKQLDFSRRLIIYLKTTYDIK
;
A
#
# COMPACT_ATOMS: atom_id res chain seq x y z
N MET A 1 -72.43 28.13 14.87
CA MET A 1 -71.81 28.05 16.18
C MET A 1 -71.64 26.58 16.51
N SER A 2 -70.46 25.98 16.23
CA SER A 2 -70.12 24.59 16.60
C SER A 2 -68.67 24.59 17.07
N LYS A 3 -68.45 24.27 18.35
CA LYS A 3 -67.23 24.26 19.04
C LYS A 3 -66.39 22.99 18.62
N GLU A 4 -65.23 23.19 18.03
CA GLU A 4 -64.20 22.19 17.84
C GLU A 4 -63.55 21.83 19.21
N ARG A 5 -63.55 20.54 19.52
CA ARG A 5 -62.82 20.00 20.65
C ARG A 5 -61.51 19.37 20.16
N SER A 6 -60.41 19.89 20.63
CA SER A 6 -59.07 19.33 20.46
C SER A 6 -58.91 18.00 21.21
N PRO A 7 -58.21 16.99 20.65
CA PRO A 7 -57.91 15.74 21.37
C PRO A 7 -56.72 15.89 22.30
N LYS A 8 -56.85 15.31 23.50
CA LYS A 8 -55.85 15.21 24.55
C LYS A 8 -54.70 14.27 24.13
N VAL A 9 -53.48 14.77 24.27
CA VAL A 9 -52.25 14.00 24.18
C VAL A 9 -52.15 13.06 25.41
N ARG A 10 -52.09 11.75 25.15
CA ARG A 10 -51.71 10.73 26.13
C ARG A 10 -50.20 10.69 26.26
N LYS A 11 -49.68 10.95 27.47
CA LYS A 11 -48.31 10.64 27.87
C LYS A 11 -48.19 9.11 27.96
N SER A 12 -47.27 8.51 27.22
CA SER A 12 -46.84 7.13 27.43
C SER A 12 -45.66 7.13 28.40
N GLU A 13 -45.85 6.45 29.52
CA GLU A 13 -44.86 6.13 30.52
C GLU A 13 -43.83 5.15 29.93
N SER A 14 -42.53 5.42 30.18
CA SER A 14 -41.43 4.53 29.91
C SER A 14 -41.35 3.43 30.97
N PRO A 15 -41.17 2.18 30.67
CA PRO A 15 -40.70 1.19 31.64
C PRO A 15 -39.16 1.16 31.62
N GLU A 16 -38.54 1.85 32.57
CA GLU A 16 -37.27 1.46 33.13
C GLU A 16 -37.61 0.46 34.23
N ASP A 17 -37.18 -0.80 34.11
CA ASP A 17 -36.53 -1.56 35.19
C ASP A 17 -36.20 -2.97 34.75
N SER A 18 -35.06 -3.45 35.32
CA SER A 18 -34.65 -4.84 35.46
C SER A 18 -34.02 -5.57 34.28
N LEU A 19 -32.71 -5.45 34.19
CA LEU A 19 -31.81 -6.58 33.95
C LEU A 19 -30.40 -6.23 34.46
N LYS A 20 -30.13 -6.54 35.72
CA LYS A 20 -28.80 -6.65 36.30
C LYS A 20 -28.19 -7.96 35.79
N PRO A 21 -26.96 -7.99 35.29
CA PRO A 21 -26.29 -9.23 34.97
C PRO A 21 -25.76 -9.91 36.22
N ASP A 22 -25.94 -11.23 36.27
CA ASP A 22 -25.49 -12.17 37.30
C ASP A 22 -23.96 -12.34 37.20
N PRO A 23 -23.18 -12.23 38.28
CA PRO A 23 -21.70 -12.21 38.23
C PRO A 23 -21.01 -13.59 38.21
N ASP A 24 -21.71 -14.72 38.04
CA ASP A 24 -21.12 -16.07 38.26
C ASP A 24 -21.06 -17.00 37.04
N SER A 25 -20.99 -16.52 35.82
CA SER A 25 -20.86 -17.40 34.65
C SER A 25 -19.60 -17.16 33.79
N CYS A 26 -18.47 -16.91 34.42
CA CYS A 26 -17.15 -17.00 33.77
C CYS A 26 -16.38 -18.19 34.33
N ARG A 27 -16.74 -19.42 33.91
CA ARG A 27 -15.88 -20.59 34.07
C ARG A 27 -15.24 -20.88 32.73
N GLU A 28 -13.95 -20.57 32.66
CA GLU A 28 -13.05 -20.89 31.56
C GLU A 28 -12.95 -22.41 31.39
N GLU A 29 -13.42 -22.93 30.26
CA GLU A 29 -12.99 -24.23 29.78
C GLU A 29 -11.90 -24.01 28.70
N SER A 30 -10.66 -24.28 29.10
CA SER A 30 -9.52 -24.37 28.21
C SER A 30 -9.64 -25.62 27.33
N PRO A 31 -9.51 -25.53 26.00
CA PRO A 31 -9.36 -26.72 25.18
C PRO A 31 -7.94 -27.26 25.31
N LYS A 32 -7.86 -28.54 25.63
CA LYS A 32 -6.64 -29.35 25.67
C LYS A 32 -5.93 -29.32 24.33
N SER A 33 -4.66 -28.94 24.38
CA SER A 33 -3.69 -29.06 23.29
C SER A 33 -3.52 -30.51 22.86
N GLY A 34 -3.95 -30.83 21.65
CA GLY A 34 -3.48 -32.00 20.91
C GLY A 34 -2.23 -31.59 20.14
N GLU A 35 -1.09 -32.11 20.57
CA GLU A 35 0.16 -32.02 19.83
C GLU A 35 0.05 -32.88 18.57
N GLU A 36 0.06 -32.23 17.38
CA GLU A 36 0.55 -32.86 16.17
C GLU A 36 1.77 -32.06 15.71
N ASN A 37 2.94 -32.59 16.07
CA ASN A 37 4.24 -32.19 15.56
C ASN A 37 4.33 -32.56 14.07
N SER A 38 4.17 -31.60 13.17
CA SER A 38 4.77 -31.66 11.85
C SER A 38 6.07 -30.87 11.88
N ALA A 39 7.18 -31.59 12.10
CA ALA A 39 8.53 -31.09 11.99
C ALA A 39 8.78 -30.60 10.56
N ILE A 40 8.90 -29.27 10.39
CA ILE A 40 9.52 -28.70 9.20
C ILE A 40 11.02 -28.85 9.41
N ASP A 41 11.60 -29.75 8.64
CA ASP A 41 13.05 -29.99 8.56
C ASP A 41 13.72 -28.77 7.92
N VAL A 42 14.20 -27.85 8.75
CA VAL A 42 15.10 -26.77 8.34
C VAL A 42 16.51 -27.32 8.37
N SER A 43 16.94 -27.90 7.24
CA SER A 43 18.32 -28.29 7.03
C SER A 43 19.21 -27.06 7.15
N HIS A 44 19.86 -26.92 8.32
CA HIS A 44 20.98 -26.03 8.52
C HIS A 44 22.16 -26.53 7.68
N SER A 45 22.39 -25.90 6.54
CA SER A 45 23.66 -26.02 5.83
C SER A 45 24.74 -25.34 6.69
N LYS A 46 25.47 -26.15 7.46
CA LYS A 46 26.69 -25.72 8.10
C LYS A 46 27.71 -25.42 7.00
N ILE A 47 27.99 -24.13 6.80
CA ILE A 47 29.14 -23.69 6.01
C ILE A 47 30.39 -24.03 6.85
N ASN A 48 31.15 -24.99 6.36
CA ASN A 48 32.40 -25.42 6.96
C ASN A 48 33.47 -24.38 6.58
N ILE A 49 34.01 -23.66 7.59
CA ILE A 49 34.99 -22.57 7.43
C ILE A 49 36.43 -23.14 7.24
N SER A 50 36.57 -24.38 6.78
CA SER A 50 37.88 -25.04 6.64
C SER A 50 38.55 -24.93 5.26
N ASP A 51 37.91 -24.24 4.26
CA ASP A 51 38.45 -24.22 2.89
C ASP A 51 38.91 -22.83 2.43
N ILE A 52 39.44 -22.01 3.35
CA ILE A 52 40.22 -20.84 2.97
C ILE A 52 41.68 -21.24 2.99
N GLU A 53 42.17 -21.79 1.89
CA GLU A 53 43.58 -21.93 1.61
C GLU A 53 44.21 -20.55 1.53
N HIS A 54 45.06 -20.23 2.51
CA HIS A 54 46.00 -19.11 2.41
C HIS A 54 47.10 -19.50 1.42
N PRO A 55 47.37 -18.73 0.38
CA PRO A 55 48.56 -18.93 -0.38
C PRO A 55 49.76 -18.53 0.48
N ASN A 56 50.55 -19.55 0.90
CA ASN A 56 51.85 -19.36 1.46
C ASN A 56 52.76 -18.69 0.42
N SER A 57 53.02 -17.40 0.57
CA SER A 57 54.15 -16.78 -0.08
C SER A 57 55.40 -17.12 0.71
N GLU A 58 56.14 -18.11 0.24
CA GLU A 58 57.52 -18.37 0.66
C GLU A 58 58.36 -17.12 0.42
N ILE A 59 58.72 -16.43 1.51
CA ILE A 59 59.75 -15.43 1.48
C ILE A 59 61.07 -16.17 1.44
N GLN A 60 61.66 -16.28 0.25
CA GLN A 60 63.04 -16.73 0.09
C GLN A 60 63.96 -15.69 0.73
N THR A 61 64.53 -16.04 1.90
CA THR A 61 65.60 -15.34 2.51
C THR A 61 66.92 -15.87 1.87
N ASN A 62 67.40 -15.22 0.82
CA ASN A 62 68.77 -15.37 0.34
C ASN A 62 69.19 -14.11 -0.40
N SER A 63 69.79 -13.20 0.30
CA SER A 63 70.99 -12.48 -0.17
C SER A 63 71.62 -11.81 1.04
N ALA A 64 72.78 -12.36 1.43
CA ALA A 64 73.67 -11.67 2.32
C ALA A 64 74.16 -10.40 1.63
N ILE A 65 73.67 -9.26 2.11
CA ILE A 65 74.19 -7.96 1.70
C ILE A 65 75.46 -7.77 2.52
N ASP A 66 76.54 -7.89 1.82
CA ASP A 66 77.86 -7.52 2.29
C ASP A 66 77.88 -6.00 2.52
N ILE A 67 77.82 -5.58 3.77
CA ILE A 67 77.92 -4.17 4.14
C ILE A 67 79.36 -3.80 4.26
N PRO A 68 79.92 -3.01 3.36
CA PRO A 68 81.27 -2.52 3.54
C PRO A 68 81.31 -1.61 4.78
N HIS A 69 82.25 -1.93 5.69
CA HIS A 69 82.58 -1.05 6.81
C HIS A 69 83.06 0.31 6.26
N SER A 70 82.15 1.20 6.03
CA SER A 70 82.46 2.62 5.88
C SER A 70 82.46 3.27 7.26
N GLU A 71 83.62 3.86 7.55
CA GLU A 71 83.89 4.62 8.76
C GLU A 71 82.70 5.47 9.19
N ILE A 72 82.15 5.25 10.41
CA ILE A 72 81.21 6.12 11.06
C ILE A 72 81.95 7.43 11.33
N LYS A 73 81.78 8.40 10.36
CA LYS A 73 82.07 9.78 10.68
C LYS A 73 81.10 10.17 11.74
N THR A 74 81.60 10.60 12.89
CA THR A 74 80.87 11.16 14.00
C THR A 74 79.84 12.15 13.43
N MET A 75 78.54 11.76 13.53
CA MET A 75 77.45 12.71 13.24
C MET A 75 77.62 13.87 14.24
N GLU A 76 77.91 15.02 13.69
CA GLU A 76 77.75 16.28 14.42
C GLU A 76 76.33 16.32 15.01
N VAL A 77 76.26 16.38 16.33
CA VAL A 77 75.02 16.61 17.05
C VAL A 77 74.56 18.01 16.65
N HIS A 78 73.68 18.10 15.71
CA HIS A 78 73.00 19.36 15.41
C HIS A 78 72.43 19.88 16.73
N HIS A 79 72.92 21.02 17.14
CA HIS A 79 72.34 21.81 18.24
C HIS A 79 70.84 21.85 18.07
N HIS A 80 70.12 21.29 19.06
CA HIS A 80 68.70 21.61 19.16
C HIS A 80 68.54 23.13 19.12
N PRO A 81 67.69 23.64 18.21
CA PRO A 81 67.41 25.08 18.24
C PRO A 81 66.92 25.39 19.66
N GLU A 82 67.57 26.38 20.29
CA GLU A 82 67.10 26.90 21.58
C GLU A 82 65.63 27.24 21.40
N VAL A 83 64.76 26.51 22.10
CA VAL A 83 63.35 26.80 22.14
C VAL A 83 63.23 28.15 22.89
N GLU A 84 63.16 29.25 22.14
CA GLU A 84 62.81 30.53 22.71
C GLU A 84 61.53 30.33 23.53
N LYS A 85 61.57 30.76 24.79
CA LYS A 85 60.40 30.71 25.67
C LYS A 85 59.35 31.66 25.11
N LYS A 86 58.47 31.11 24.24
CA LYS A 86 57.34 31.85 23.68
C LYS A 86 56.54 32.47 24.81
N GLY A 87 56.19 33.74 24.68
CA GLY A 87 55.34 34.43 25.65
C GLY A 87 53.94 33.81 25.70
N LEU A 88 53.28 33.89 26.82
CA LEU A 88 51.91 33.33 27.04
C LEU A 88 50.94 33.75 25.92
N LYS A 89 51.14 34.93 25.34
CA LYS A 89 50.34 35.43 24.18
C LYS A 89 50.57 34.62 22.91
N GLU A 90 51.78 34.14 22.66
CA GLU A 90 52.13 33.30 21.48
C GLU A 90 51.49 31.93 21.59
N TYR A 91 51.52 31.29 22.75
CA TYR A 91 50.83 30.01 23.01
C TYR A 91 49.32 30.15 22.87
N LEU A 92 48.74 31.26 23.30
CA LEU A 92 47.31 31.55 23.19
C LEU A 92 46.92 31.76 21.73
N LEU A 93 47.76 32.43 20.93
CA LEU A 93 47.53 32.63 19.50
C LEU A 93 47.67 31.31 18.72
N GLU A 94 48.63 30.48 19.06
CA GLU A 94 48.83 29.14 18.47
C GLU A 94 47.65 28.21 18.80
N GLY A 95 47.18 28.21 20.05
CA GLY A 95 45.99 27.50 20.47
C GLY A 95 44.73 27.98 19.77
N LEU A 96 44.59 29.31 19.60
CA LEU A 96 43.47 29.88 18.87
C LEU A 96 43.48 29.50 17.39
N MET A 97 44.66 29.49 16.73
CA MET A 97 44.77 29.07 15.34
C MET A 97 44.39 27.59 15.17
N ILE A 98 44.84 26.71 16.08
CA ILE A 98 44.48 25.28 16.05
C ILE A 98 42.96 25.16 16.26
N PHE A 99 42.38 25.87 17.22
CA PHE A 99 40.95 25.86 17.48
C PHE A 99 40.13 26.31 16.25
N ILE A 100 40.54 27.41 15.59
CA ILE A 100 39.89 27.90 14.37
C ILE A 100 40.00 26.84 13.24
N ALA A 101 41.15 26.22 13.06
CA ALA A 101 41.36 25.18 12.03
C ALA A 101 40.43 23.97 12.26
N VAL A 102 40.32 23.52 13.51
CA VAL A 102 39.42 22.38 13.86
C VAL A 102 37.96 22.79 13.66
N MET A 103 37.57 24.00 14.11
CA MET A 103 36.21 24.51 13.91
C MET A 103 35.85 24.65 12.43
N MET A 104 36.77 25.14 11.59
CA MET A 104 36.54 25.20 10.14
C MET A 104 36.35 23.80 9.53
N GLY A 105 37.11 22.81 10.01
CA GLY A 105 36.92 21.41 9.61
C GLY A 105 35.52 20.89 9.92
N PHE A 106 35.03 21.13 11.14
CA PHE A 106 33.65 20.76 11.51
C PHE A 106 32.59 21.50 10.69
N PHE A 107 32.78 22.79 10.44
CA PHE A 107 31.84 23.55 9.60
C PHE A 107 31.82 23.04 8.16
N ALA A 108 32.97 22.72 7.58
CA ALA A 108 33.07 22.21 6.23
C ALA A 108 32.40 20.82 6.11
N GLU A 109 32.59 19.95 7.10
CA GLU A 109 31.96 18.63 7.12
C GLU A 109 30.44 18.73 7.32
N SER A 110 29.99 19.55 8.28
CA SER A 110 28.55 19.76 8.49
C SER A 110 27.86 20.37 7.25
N TYR A 111 28.54 21.27 6.54
CA TYR A 111 28.01 21.85 5.32
C TYR A 111 27.92 20.79 4.19
N ARG A 112 28.95 19.95 4.05
CA ARG A 112 28.95 18.84 3.09
C ARG A 112 27.83 17.83 3.38
N GLU A 113 27.65 17.47 4.66
CA GLU A 113 26.57 16.57 5.10
C GLU A 113 25.22 17.17 4.78
N HIS A 114 25.01 18.43 5.07
CA HIS A 114 23.73 19.10 4.77
C HIS A 114 23.41 19.13 3.27
N LEU A 115 24.40 19.33 2.41
CA LEU A 115 24.21 19.25 0.95
C LEU A 115 23.84 17.84 0.52
N ALA A 116 24.53 16.82 1.05
CA ALA A 116 24.24 15.41 0.76
C ALA A 116 22.81 15.01 1.21
N ASP A 117 22.39 15.45 2.39
CA ASP A 117 21.04 15.21 2.92
C ASP A 117 19.97 15.87 2.05
N SER A 118 20.22 17.10 1.59
CA SER A 118 19.31 17.81 0.67
C SER A 118 19.16 17.11 -0.67
N ASP A 119 20.26 16.58 -1.23
CA ASP A 119 20.23 15.80 -2.47
C ASP A 119 19.48 14.47 -2.26
N HIS A 120 19.68 13.79 -1.15
CA HIS A 120 18.95 12.57 -0.78
C HIS A 120 17.45 12.83 -0.57
N GLU A 121 17.09 13.94 0.09
CA GLU A 121 15.71 14.38 0.21
C GLU A 121 15.07 14.53 -1.17
N LYS A 122 15.70 15.29 -2.07
CA LYS A 122 15.19 15.53 -3.42
C LYS A 122 15.02 14.23 -4.22
N GLN A 123 16.02 13.34 -4.23
CA GLN A 123 15.95 12.05 -4.93
C GLN A 123 14.82 11.16 -4.40
N SER A 124 14.61 11.14 -3.09
CA SER A 124 13.53 10.39 -2.45
C SER A 124 12.16 10.93 -2.86
N ILE A 125 12.00 12.25 -2.91
CA ILE A 125 10.77 12.90 -3.36
C ILE A 125 10.54 12.68 -4.85
N GLU A 126 11.56 12.71 -5.70
CA GLU A 126 11.44 12.37 -7.13
C GLU A 126 10.94 10.93 -7.34
N SER A 127 11.46 9.98 -6.55
CA SER A 127 11.02 8.59 -6.59
C SER A 127 9.55 8.46 -6.16
N LEU A 128 9.16 9.18 -5.11
CA LEU A 128 7.78 9.24 -4.65
C LEU A 128 6.84 9.84 -5.73
N VAL A 129 7.24 10.93 -6.37
CA VAL A 129 6.46 11.56 -7.45
C VAL A 129 6.21 10.57 -8.58
N LYS A 130 7.22 9.77 -8.98
CA LYS A 130 7.08 8.74 -10.01
C LYS A 130 6.12 7.64 -9.58
N ALA A 131 6.22 7.16 -8.34
CA ALA A 131 5.32 6.15 -7.78
C ALA A 131 3.86 6.65 -7.76
N VAL A 132 3.63 7.85 -7.21
CA VAL A 132 2.29 8.46 -7.15
C VAL A 132 1.74 8.72 -8.56
N ALA A 133 2.58 9.11 -9.52
CA ALA A 133 2.15 9.28 -10.91
C ALA A 133 1.70 7.95 -11.54
N SER A 134 2.43 6.86 -11.30
CA SER A 134 2.02 5.51 -11.72
C SER A 134 0.66 5.13 -11.10
N ASP A 135 0.48 5.44 -9.81
CA ASP A 135 -0.77 5.17 -9.10
C ASP A 135 -1.96 5.96 -9.68
N THR A 136 -1.74 7.19 -10.16
CA THR A 136 -2.82 7.96 -10.79
C THR A 136 -3.36 7.31 -12.07
N VAL A 137 -2.51 6.64 -12.83
CA VAL A 137 -2.92 5.90 -14.03
C VAL A 137 -3.76 4.69 -13.62
N GLN A 138 -3.27 3.89 -12.68
CA GLN A 138 -4.00 2.71 -12.19
C GLN A 138 -5.34 3.09 -11.56
N LEU A 139 -5.35 4.14 -10.72
CA LEU A 139 -6.59 4.65 -10.09
C LEU A 139 -7.63 5.04 -11.13
N HIS A 140 -7.23 5.75 -12.20
CA HIS A 140 -8.13 6.14 -13.28
C HIS A 140 -8.79 4.92 -13.94
N ASP A 141 -7.99 3.90 -14.27
CA ASP A 141 -8.48 2.70 -14.97
C ASP A 141 -9.43 1.90 -14.07
N ILE A 142 -9.10 1.74 -12.78
CA ILE A 142 -9.96 1.02 -11.83
C ILE A 142 -11.26 1.79 -11.55
N ILE A 143 -11.23 3.13 -11.50
CA ILE A 143 -12.43 3.96 -11.37
C ILE A 143 -13.37 3.74 -12.55
N LEU A 144 -12.85 3.69 -13.77
CA LEU A 144 -13.66 3.41 -14.97
C LEU A 144 -14.31 2.02 -14.88
N GLN A 145 -13.54 1.00 -14.51
CA GLN A 145 -14.04 -0.37 -14.36
C GLN A 145 -15.10 -0.46 -13.25
N SER A 146 -14.81 0.06 -12.06
CA SER A 146 -15.74 0.06 -10.92
C SER A 146 -17.02 0.81 -11.22
N THR A 147 -16.94 1.93 -11.93
CA THR A 147 -18.12 2.68 -12.39
C THR A 147 -18.95 1.84 -13.37
N GLY A 148 -18.31 1.10 -14.26
CA GLY A 148 -18.94 0.14 -15.16
C GLY A 148 -19.70 -0.95 -14.41
N THR A 149 -19.04 -1.55 -13.41
CA THR A 149 -19.65 -2.55 -12.52
C THR A 149 -20.89 -2.02 -11.80
N VAL A 150 -20.79 -0.83 -11.19
CA VAL A 150 -21.95 -0.19 -10.52
C VAL A 150 -23.10 0.02 -11.49
N LYS A 151 -22.83 0.47 -12.71
CA LYS A 151 -23.87 0.65 -13.75
C LYS A 151 -24.50 -0.69 -14.16
N ALA A 152 -23.70 -1.74 -14.32
CA ALA A 152 -24.20 -3.06 -14.68
C ALA A 152 -25.12 -3.63 -13.59
N VAL A 153 -24.68 -3.58 -12.32
CA VAL A 153 -25.48 -4.06 -11.18
C VAL A 153 -26.74 -3.22 -11.01
N ASN A 154 -26.67 -1.91 -11.21
CA ASN A 154 -27.87 -1.07 -11.18
C ASN A 154 -28.86 -1.46 -12.29
N SER A 155 -28.39 -1.80 -13.49
CA SER A 155 -29.21 -2.29 -14.59
C SER A 155 -29.81 -3.67 -14.29
N LEU A 156 -29.06 -4.55 -13.61
CA LEU A 156 -29.54 -5.82 -13.09
C LEU A 156 -30.69 -5.62 -12.09
N MET A 157 -30.53 -4.68 -11.15
CA MET A 157 -31.60 -4.33 -10.18
C MET A 157 -32.89 -3.88 -10.85
N GLY A 158 -32.81 -3.20 -12.00
CA GLY A 158 -33.95 -2.81 -12.80
C GLY A 158 -34.77 -3.99 -13.36
N LEU A 159 -34.21 -5.20 -13.39
CA LEU A 159 -34.90 -6.41 -13.85
C LEU A 159 -35.70 -7.14 -12.75
N LYS A 160 -35.56 -6.73 -11.48
CA LYS A 160 -36.16 -7.42 -10.32
C LYS A 160 -37.68 -7.62 -10.44
N THR A 161 -38.41 -6.71 -11.08
CA THR A 161 -39.87 -6.75 -11.20
C THR A 161 -40.33 -7.28 -12.57
N LEU A 162 -39.40 -7.62 -13.46
CA LEU A 162 -39.70 -8.08 -14.80
C LEU A 162 -39.85 -9.59 -14.86
N ASP A 163 -40.58 -10.07 -15.85
CA ASP A 163 -40.70 -11.50 -16.16
C ASP A 163 -39.41 -11.98 -16.82
N LEU A 164 -38.59 -12.71 -16.07
CA LEU A 164 -37.29 -13.26 -16.53
C LEU A 164 -37.45 -14.50 -17.40
N THR A 165 -38.66 -15.02 -17.63
CA THR A 165 -38.88 -16.12 -18.60
C THR A 165 -38.86 -15.59 -20.03
N GLN A 166 -39.15 -14.29 -20.23
CA GLN A 166 -39.04 -13.66 -21.53
C GLN A 166 -37.61 -13.60 -22.03
N GLY A 167 -37.39 -14.04 -23.28
CA GLY A 167 -36.03 -14.17 -23.84
C GLY A 167 -35.16 -12.90 -23.78
N SER A 168 -35.75 -11.73 -24.01
CA SER A 168 -35.09 -10.44 -23.92
C SER A 168 -34.66 -10.07 -22.49
N ASN A 169 -35.52 -10.31 -21.50
CA ASN A 169 -35.24 -10.02 -20.09
C ASN A 169 -34.22 -11.03 -19.55
N LYS A 170 -34.34 -12.29 -19.91
CA LYS A 170 -33.36 -13.33 -19.58
C LYS A 170 -31.97 -13.00 -20.13
N GLN A 171 -31.89 -12.56 -21.40
CA GLN A 171 -30.63 -12.14 -22.02
C GLN A 171 -29.99 -10.95 -21.26
N LYS A 172 -30.78 -9.93 -20.91
CA LYS A 172 -30.30 -8.81 -20.12
C LYS A 172 -29.83 -9.23 -18.73
N PHE A 173 -30.53 -10.16 -18.10
CA PHE A 173 -30.17 -10.65 -16.77
C PHE A 173 -28.79 -11.30 -16.80
N TYR A 174 -28.53 -12.28 -17.68
CA TYR A 174 -27.23 -12.89 -17.84
C TYR A 174 -26.12 -11.87 -18.20
N LEU A 175 -26.45 -10.91 -19.09
CA LEU A 175 -25.49 -9.88 -19.50
C LEU A 175 -25.08 -8.97 -18.33
N PHE A 176 -26.06 -8.50 -17.56
CA PHE A 176 -25.77 -7.58 -16.45
C PHE A 176 -25.17 -8.30 -15.26
N SER A 177 -25.53 -9.55 -15.00
CA SER A 177 -24.85 -10.41 -14.04
C SER A 177 -23.39 -10.57 -14.40
N LEU A 178 -23.08 -11.01 -15.63
CA LEU A 178 -21.72 -11.15 -16.11
C LEU A 178 -20.93 -9.85 -16.02
N ALA A 179 -21.50 -8.74 -16.47
CA ALA A 179 -20.82 -7.44 -16.44
C ALA A 179 -20.61 -6.92 -15.02
N GLY A 180 -21.49 -7.31 -14.09
CA GLY A 180 -21.41 -6.92 -12.68
C GLY A 180 -20.23 -7.54 -11.95
N PHE A 181 -19.71 -8.70 -12.39
CA PHE A 181 -18.61 -9.36 -11.69
C PHE A 181 -17.38 -9.67 -12.56
N SER A 182 -17.43 -9.45 -13.85
CA SER A 182 -16.31 -9.74 -14.75
C SER A 182 -15.12 -8.78 -14.63
N ASN A 183 -15.28 -7.65 -13.96
CA ASN A 183 -14.29 -6.58 -13.84
C ASN A 183 -13.96 -6.29 -12.37
N ASP A 184 -13.66 -7.31 -11.59
CA ASP A 184 -13.29 -7.13 -10.19
C ASP A 184 -11.78 -6.84 -10.08
N SER A 185 -11.42 -5.59 -10.31
CA SER A 185 -10.06 -5.08 -10.17
C SER A 185 -9.95 -4.19 -8.95
N TYR A 186 -8.89 -4.40 -8.19
CA TYR A 186 -8.60 -3.61 -7.00
C TYR A 186 -7.30 -2.82 -7.14
N PHE A 187 -7.29 -1.65 -6.53
CA PHE A 187 -6.12 -0.77 -6.54
C PHE A 187 -4.99 -1.35 -5.70
N ARG A 188 -3.78 -1.37 -6.26
CA ARG A 188 -2.55 -1.72 -5.57
C ARG A 188 -1.57 -0.56 -5.70
N SER A 189 -1.37 0.14 -4.61
CA SER A 189 -0.42 1.26 -4.55
C SER A 189 1.00 0.80 -4.88
N ASN A 190 1.72 1.60 -5.65
CA ASN A 190 3.16 1.44 -5.82
C ASN A 190 3.88 2.04 -4.61
N ASP A 191 3.90 1.28 -3.50
CA ASP A 191 4.38 1.75 -2.20
C ASP A 191 5.89 1.54 -1.98
N GLY A 192 6.64 1.07 -2.99
CA GLY A 192 8.09 0.87 -2.88
C GLY A 192 8.85 2.13 -2.46
N ALA A 193 8.52 3.28 -3.05
CA ALA A 193 9.12 4.57 -2.66
C ALA A 193 8.73 4.99 -1.23
N LEU A 194 7.48 4.74 -0.80
CA LEU A 194 7.02 5.00 0.56
C LEU A 194 7.73 4.08 1.57
N GLN A 195 7.84 2.80 1.26
CA GLN A 195 8.54 1.83 2.10
C GLN A 195 10.02 2.21 2.24
N GLN A 196 10.67 2.63 1.15
CA GLN A 196 12.03 3.12 1.19
C GLN A 196 12.17 4.35 2.10
N LEU A 197 11.30 5.35 1.95
CA LEU A 197 11.26 6.54 2.81
C LEU A 197 11.10 6.18 4.30
N ASN A 198 10.22 5.23 4.60
CA ASN A 198 9.95 4.79 5.97
C ASN A 198 11.11 3.98 6.56
N SER A 199 11.68 3.03 5.80
CA SER A 199 12.69 2.09 6.31
C SER A 199 14.10 2.68 6.38
N SER A 200 14.47 3.55 5.42
CA SER A 200 15.78 4.21 5.40
C SER A 200 15.92 5.35 6.42
N GLY A 201 14.81 5.76 7.05
CA GLY A 201 14.76 6.95 7.89
C GLY A 201 14.82 8.26 7.09
N SER A 202 14.68 8.21 5.76
CA SER A 202 14.74 9.40 4.89
C SER A 202 13.60 10.38 5.15
N LEU A 203 12.49 9.94 5.76
CA LEU A 203 11.42 10.85 6.21
C LEU A 203 11.92 11.94 7.17
N ARG A 204 12.90 11.64 8.01
CA ARG A 204 13.48 12.63 8.94
C ARG A 204 14.36 13.66 8.25
N LEU A 205 14.86 13.33 7.04
CA LEU A 205 15.66 14.28 6.24
C LEU A 205 14.77 15.30 5.54
N ILE A 206 13.46 15.01 5.41
CA ILE A 206 12.51 15.93 4.80
C ILE A 206 12.32 17.14 5.75
N SER A 207 12.90 18.26 5.38
CA SER A 207 12.88 19.49 6.17
C SER A 207 11.51 20.17 6.17
N ASN A 208 10.73 20.00 5.10
CA ASN A 208 9.40 20.58 4.98
C ASN A 208 8.33 19.68 5.63
N ARG A 209 7.85 20.11 6.81
CA ARG A 209 6.83 19.39 7.57
C ARG A 209 5.51 19.17 6.80
N ALA A 210 5.08 20.14 5.99
CA ALA A 210 3.87 19.99 5.18
C ALA A 210 4.00 18.88 4.12
N THR A 211 5.22 18.63 3.63
CA THR A 211 5.52 17.49 2.76
C THR A 211 5.33 16.17 3.51
N VAL A 212 5.89 16.06 4.72
CA VAL A 212 5.75 14.85 5.56
C VAL A 212 4.27 14.57 5.86
N ASP A 213 3.51 15.58 6.27
CA ASP A 213 2.08 15.47 6.55
C ASP A 213 1.29 15.03 5.30
N SER A 214 1.68 15.50 4.13
CA SER A 214 1.07 15.13 2.85
C SER A 214 1.36 13.68 2.47
N ILE A 215 2.57 13.20 2.73
CA ILE A 215 2.97 11.80 2.54
C ILE A 215 2.16 10.87 3.44
N PHE A 216 2.05 11.18 4.73
CA PHE A 216 1.23 10.41 5.66
C PHE A 216 -0.24 10.38 5.27
N LYS A 217 -0.77 11.50 4.78
CA LYS A 217 -2.16 11.57 4.29
C LYS A 217 -2.38 10.69 3.07
N TYR A 218 -1.41 10.65 2.14
CA TYR A 218 -1.44 9.76 0.99
C TYR A 218 -1.48 8.29 1.42
N GLU A 219 -0.60 7.91 2.34
CA GLU A 219 -0.55 6.56 2.90
C GLU A 219 -1.84 6.17 3.64
N LEU A 220 -2.40 7.08 4.44
CA LEU A 220 -3.66 6.85 5.15
C LEU A 220 -4.83 6.60 4.18
N LEU A 221 -4.90 7.36 3.09
CA LEU A 221 -5.92 7.15 2.06
C LEU A 221 -5.76 5.78 1.38
N ASN A 222 -4.53 5.34 1.09
CA ASN A 222 -4.26 4.00 0.57
C ASN A 222 -4.72 2.89 1.54
N LYS A 223 -4.45 3.04 2.83
CA LYS A 223 -4.91 2.10 3.87
C LYS A 223 -6.43 2.03 3.97
N ASN A 224 -7.10 3.17 3.87
CA ASN A 224 -8.56 3.23 3.89
C ASN A 224 -9.19 2.55 2.65
N ILE A 225 -8.56 2.70 1.47
CA ILE A 225 -8.98 2.00 0.25
C ILE A 225 -8.84 0.48 0.43
N ALA A 226 -7.72 0.01 1.00
CA ALA A 226 -7.49 -1.41 1.24
C ALA A 226 -8.51 -2.00 2.25
N ALA A 227 -8.89 -1.23 3.28
CA ALA A 227 -9.94 -1.64 4.21
C ALA A 227 -11.31 -1.76 3.54
N GLN A 228 -11.69 -0.76 2.73
CA GLN A 228 -12.95 -0.78 1.97
C GLN A 228 -12.97 -1.91 0.94
N GLU A 229 -11.82 -2.26 0.35
CA GLU A 229 -11.69 -3.41 -0.55
C GLU A 229 -12.08 -4.71 0.13
N ALA A 230 -11.65 -4.92 1.37
CA ALA A 230 -11.96 -6.14 2.12
C ALA A 230 -13.49 -6.31 2.29
N ASP A 231 -14.19 -5.23 2.62
CA ASP A 231 -15.65 -5.21 2.73
C ASP A 231 -16.33 -5.49 1.38
N ASP A 232 -15.85 -4.84 0.31
CA ASP A 232 -16.36 -5.01 -1.04
C ASP A 232 -16.17 -6.46 -1.53
N TYR A 233 -14.98 -7.03 -1.30
CA TYR A 233 -14.67 -8.41 -1.69
C TYR A 233 -15.51 -9.44 -0.94
N PHE A 234 -15.78 -9.22 0.35
CA PHE A 234 -16.67 -10.09 1.11
C PHE A 234 -18.07 -10.14 0.50
N VAL A 235 -18.66 -8.97 0.22
CA VAL A 235 -20.00 -8.88 -0.37
C VAL A 235 -20.03 -9.44 -1.79
N PHE A 236 -18.99 -9.20 -2.57
CA PHE A 236 -18.81 -9.78 -3.91
C PHE A 236 -18.86 -11.31 -3.87
N LYS A 237 -18.15 -11.94 -2.94
CA LYS A 237 -18.16 -13.41 -2.78
C LYS A 237 -19.55 -13.95 -2.44
N GLU A 238 -20.27 -13.27 -1.57
CA GLU A 238 -21.66 -13.66 -1.21
C GLU A 238 -22.62 -13.50 -2.40
N MET A 239 -22.49 -12.42 -3.16
CA MET A 239 -23.22 -12.22 -4.40
C MET A 239 -22.93 -13.34 -5.41
N LEU A 240 -21.64 -13.66 -5.65
CA LEU A 240 -21.21 -14.72 -6.55
C LEU A 240 -21.75 -16.09 -6.11
N THR A 241 -21.66 -16.42 -4.82
CA THR A 241 -22.21 -17.65 -4.25
C THR A 241 -23.71 -17.78 -4.49
N THR A 242 -24.44 -16.66 -4.36
CA THR A 242 -25.89 -16.66 -4.59
C THR A 242 -26.22 -16.77 -6.08
N MET A 243 -25.41 -16.11 -6.92
CA MET A 243 -25.53 -16.16 -8.38
C MET A 243 -25.42 -17.61 -8.91
N THR A 244 -24.48 -18.43 -8.38
CA THR A 244 -24.35 -19.86 -8.76
C THR A 244 -25.60 -20.70 -8.49
N LYS A 245 -26.49 -20.24 -7.64
CA LYS A 245 -27.78 -20.90 -7.32
C LYS A 245 -28.94 -20.41 -8.19
N VAL A 246 -28.75 -19.27 -8.83
CA VAL A 246 -29.77 -18.57 -9.62
C VAL A 246 -29.55 -18.75 -11.10
N GLU A 247 -28.31 -18.82 -11.53
CA GLU A 247 -27.88 -18.90 -12.94
C GLU A 247 -27.06 -20.15 -13.21
N ASP A 248 -27.19 -20.67 -14.43
CA ASP A 248 -26.27 -21.68 -14.95
C ASP A 248 -25.04 -20.98 -15.56
N LEU A 249 -23.96 -20.94 -14.80
CA LEU A 249 -22.73 -20.25 -15.19
C LEU A 249 -21.94 -20.98 -16.29
N THR A 250 -22.28 -22.22 -16.65
CA THR A 250 -21.63 -22.94 -17.76
C THR A 250 -21.84 -22.22 -19.09
N ILE A 251 -22.88 -21.39 -19.21
CA ILE A 251 -23.14 -20.55 -20.37
C ILE A 251 -22.00 -19.58 -20.69
N PHE A 252 -21.22 -19.15 -19.71
CA PHE A 252 -20.08 -18.24 -19.92
C PHE A 252 -18.89 -18.93 -20.61
N GLN A 253 -18.87 -20.25 -20.66
CA GLN A 253 -17.89 -21.06 -21.36
C GLN A 253 -18.39 -21.55 -22.74
N ASP A 254 -19.71 -21.47 -22.99
CA ASP A 254 -20.32 -21.86 -24.26
C ASP A 254 -20.08 -20.79 -25.34
N THR A 255 -18.99 -20.94 -26.11
CA THR A 255 -18.64 -20.03 -27.21
C THR A 255 -19.69 -19.98 -28.30
N SER A 256 -20.59 -20.97 -28.38
CA SER A 256 -21.70 -20.99 -29.35
C SER A 256 -22.89 -20.11 -28.91
N ALA A 257 -22.99 -19.80 -27.62
CA ALA A 257 -24.04 -18.96 -27.06
C ALA A 257 -23.56 -17.58 -26.66
N LEU A 258 -22.25 -17.44 -26.36
CA LEU A 258 -21.60 -16.23 -25.94
C LEU A 258 -20.69 -15.68 -27.04
N HIS A 259 -21.04 -14.54 -27.62
CA HIS A 259 -20.17 -13.83 -28.54
C HIS A 259 -19.37 -12.75 -27.80
N LYS A 260 -18.04 -12.88 -27.86
CA LYS A 260 -17.09 -11.95 -27.29
C LYS A 260 -16.61 -10.99 -28.38
N ASN A 261 -17.08 -9.75 -28.35
CA ASN A 261 -16.61 -8.71 -29.24
C ASN A 261 -15.58 -7.84 -28.54
N LEU A 262 -14.40 -7.71 -29.13
CA LEU A 262 -13.41 -6.72 -28.70
C LEU A 262 -13.89 -5.34 -29.19
N ALA A 263 -14.55 -4.59 -28.36
CA ALA A 263 -15.01 -3.25 -28.65
C ALA A 263 -13.95 -2.22 -28.19
N GLY A 264 -13.01 -1.89 -29.08
CA GLY A 264 -12.06 -0.78 -28.91
C GLY A 264 -11.26 -0.78 -27.61
N ALA A 265 -10.82 0.39 -27.17
CA ALA A 265 -10.03 0.60 -25.93
C ALA A 265 -10.83 0.42 -24.62
N THR A 266 -12.12 0.17 -24.69
CA THR A 266 -13.03 0.20 -23.53
C THR A 266 -13.47 -1.18 -23.01
N GLY A 267 -12.96 -2.28 -23.55
CA GLY A 267 -13.18 -3.59 -22.98
C GLY A 267 -13.88 -4.60 -23.87
N VAL A 268 -14.24 -5.74 -23.27
CA VAL A 268 -14.88 -6.87 -23.94
C VAL A 268 -16.40 -6.68 -23.88
N GLN A 269 -17.05 -6.68 -25.03
CA GLN A 269 -18.49 -6.70 -25.13
C GLN A 269 -18.97 -8.15 -25.27
N TYR A 270 -19.88 -8.58 -24.42
CA TYR A 270 -20.53 -9.89 -24.48
C TYR A 270 -21.93 -9.77 -25.03
N THR A 271 -22.30 -10.66 -25.93
CA THR A 271 -23.68 -10.83 -26.41
C THR A 271 -24.08 -12.28 -26.33
N PHE A 272 -25.26 -12.54 -25.79
CA PHE A 272 -25.80 -13.89 -25.68
C PHE A 272 -26.88 -14.17 -26.75
N MET A 273 -26.87 -15.40 -27.29
CA MET A 273 -27.98 -15.88 -28.12
C MET A 273 -29.15 -16.29 -27.20
N SER A 274 -30.23 -15.51 -27.19
CA SER A 274 -31.37 -15.71 -26.26
C SER A 274 -32.00 -17.10 -26.33
N SER A 275 -31.97 -17.77 -27.52
CA SER A 275 -32.50 -19.12 -27.72
C SER A 275 -31.70 -20.24 -27.00
N LYS A 276 -30.44 -19.95 -26.62
CA LYS A 276 -29.55 -20.92 -25.96
C LYS A 276 -29.40 -20.66 -24.45
N LEU A 277 -29.97 -19.60 -23.92
CA LEU A 277 -29.86 -19.28 -22.51
C LEU A 277 -30.66 -20.26 -21.65
N PRO A 278 -30.04 -20.85 -20.62
CA PRO A 278 -30.73 -21.69 -19.63
C PRO A 278 -31.82 -20.93 -18.90
N ALA A 279 -32.69 -21.66 -18.20
CA ALA A 279 -33.67 -21.05 -17.33
C ALA A 279 -32.99 -20.39 -16.13
N ILE A 280 -33.46 -19.20 -15.74
CA ILE A 280 -33.10 -18.57 -14.48
C ILE A 280 -33.97 -19.20 -13.39
N SER A 281 -33.45 -19.34 -12.16
CA SER A 281 -34.20 -19.86 -11.04
C SER A 281 -35.52 -19.08 -10.84
N ASN A 282 -36.60 -19.80 -10.61
CA ASN A 282 -37.90 -19.23 -10.24
C ASN A 282 -38.16 -19.27 -8.73
N ASP A 283 -37.18 -19.74 -7.94
CA ASP A 283 -37.25 -19.71 -6.49
C ASP A 283 -37.20 -18.26 -5.97
N LYS A 284 -38.30 -17.81 -5.42
CA LYS A 284 -38.46 -16.42 -4.95
C LYS A 284 -37.52 -16.07 -3.80
N VAL A 285 -37.15 -17.05 -2.95
CA VAL A 285 -36.25 -16.83 -1.82
C VAL A 285 -34.81 -16.63 -2.32
N LEU A 286 -34.37 -17.48 -3.24
CA LEU A 286 -33.04 -17.37 -3.86
C LEU A 286 -32.93 -16.09 -4.68
N MET A 287 -33.94 -15.76 -5.49
CA MET A 287 -33.95 -14.52 -6.27
C MET A 287 -33.93 -13.29 -5.38
N GLN A 288 -34.69 -13.25 -4.29
CA GLN A 288 -34.66 -12.15 -3.35
C GLN A 288 -33.29 -12.03 -2.68
N ALA A 289 -32.65 -13.14 -2.28
CA ALA A 289 -31.31 -13.14 -1.71
C ALA A 289 -30.29 -12.60 -2.71
N TYR A 290 -30.33 -13.03 -3.95
CA TYR A 290 -29.45 -12.56 -5.02
C TYR A 290 -29.55 -11.04 -5.23
N PHE A 291 -30.76 -10.52 -5.38
CA PHE A 291 -30.96 -9.07 -5.53
C PHE A 291 -30.56 -8.27 -4.28
N ASN A 292 -30.71 -8.84 -3.09
CA ASN A 292 -30.23 -8.19 -1.85
C ASN A 292 -28.70 -8.08 -1.84
N TYR A 293 -27.99 -9.17 -2.19
CA TYR A 293 -26.52 -9.13 -2.28
C TYR A 293 -26.05 -8.23 -3.44
N ALA A 294 -26.73 -8.23 -4.59
CA ALA A 294 -26.44 -7.33 -5.68
C ALA A 294 -26.60 -5.86 -5.27
N SER A 295 -27.65 -5.54 -4.50
CA SER A 295 -27.86 -4.19 -3.96
C SER A 295 -26.75 -3.80 -2.98
N LEU A 296 -26.36 -4.70 -2.08
CA LEU A 296 -25.28 -4.47 -1.11
C LEU A 296 -23.94 -4.31 -1.83
N TYR A 297 -23.63 -5.17 -2.80
CA TYR A 297 -22.42 -5.06 -3.62
C TYR A 297 -22.36 -3.75 -4.40
N MET A 298 -23.48 -3.29 -4.97
CA MET A 298 -23.53 -1.97 -5.63
C MET A 298 -23.19 -0.85 -4.64
N ALA A 299 -23.65 -0.92 -3.40
CA ALA A 299 -23.37 0.08 -2.38
C ALA A 299 -21.91 0.08 -1.96
N THR A 300 -21.32 -1.09 -1.67
CA THR A 300 -19.91 -1.21 -1.29
C THR A 300 -18.99 -0.81 -2.44
N LYS A 301 -19.28 -1.24 -3.67
CA LYS A 301 -18.51 -0.86 -4.87
C LYS A 301 -18.60 0.64 -5.17
N SER A 302 -19.75 1.27 -4.92
CA SER A 302 -19.89 2.72 -5.04
C SER A 302 -19.06 3.46 -4.00
N SER A 303 -19.02 2.98 -2.76
CA SER A 303 -18.16 3.51 -1.70
C SER A 303 -16.68 3.37 -2.05
N TYR A 304 -16.29 2.20 -2.53
CA TYR A 304 -14.92 1.95 -3.01
C TYR A 304 -14.54 2.91 -4.14
N THR A 305 -15.39 3.05 -5.15
CA THR A 305 -15.18 3.98 -6.29
C THR A 305 -15.01 5.42 -5.82
N TYR A 306 -15.80 5.85 -4.85
CA TYR A 306 -15.70 7.18 -4.26
C TYR A 306 -14.35 7.39 -3.54
N MET A 307 -13.87 6.39 -2.80
CA MET A 307 -12.55 6.46 -2.16
C MET A 307 -11.40 6.52 -3.18
N LEU A 308 -11.49 5.73 -4.27
CA LEU A 308 -10.53 5.81 -5.37
C LEU A 308 -10.50 7.20 -6.00
N GLN A 309 -11.66 7.83 -6.22
CA GLN A 309 -11.75 9.18 -6.77
C GLN A 309 -11.09 10.21 -5.84
N LYS A 310 -11.34 10.12 -4.53
CA LYS A 310 -10.66 10.98 -3.54
C LYS A 310 -9.14 10.81 -3.57
N GLN A 311 -8.67 9.58 -3.69
CA GLN A 311 -7.24 9.29 -3.77
C GLN A 311 -6.64 9.85 -5.06
N LEU A 312 -7.30 9.67 -6.19
CA LEU A 312 -6.86 10.22 -7.48
C LEU A 312 -6.73 11.75 -7.43
N ASP A 313 -7.74 12.43 -6.89
CA ASP A 313 -7.74 13.88 -6.76
C ASP A 313 -6.65 14.37 -5.79
N PHE A 314 -6.42 13.63 -4.71
CA PHE A 314 -5.34 13.94 -3.77
C PHE A 314 -3.97 13.71 -4.40
N SER A 315 -3.76 12.59 -5.08
CA SER A 315 -2.50 12.23 -5.76
C SER A 315 -2.09 13.27 -6.79
N ARG A 316 -3.04 13.75 -7.60
CA ARG A 316 -2.78 14.82 -8.58
C ARG A 316 -2.30 16.12 -7.92
N ARG A 317 -2.95 16.52 -6.82
CA ARG A 317 -2.51 17.71 -6.07
C ARG A 317 -1.17 17.50 -5.39
N LEU A 318 -0.92 16.31 -4.85
CA LEU A 318 0.35 15.94 -4.22
C LEU A 318 1.50 16.02 -5.23
N ILE A 319 1.34 15.47 -6.42
CA ILE A 319 2.36 15.55 -7.48
C ILE A 319 2.71 17.01 -7.81
N ILE A 320 1.69 17.86 -8.01
CA ILE A 320 1.90 19.28 -8.32
C ILE A 320 2.63 19.97 -7.16
N TYR A 321 2.19 19.72 -5.93
CA TYR A 321 2.79 20.30 -4.73
C TYR A 321 4.26 19.88 -4.59
N LEU A 322 4.58 18.59 -4.70
CA LEU A 322 5.95 18.08 -4.57
C LEU A 322 6.85 18.62 -5.68
N LYS A 323 6.38 18.61 -6.93
CA LYS A 323 7.14 19.15 -8.07
C LYS A 323 7.46 20.63 -7.88
N THR A 324 6.50 21.41 -7.41
CA THR A 324 6.70 22.85 -7.19
C THR A 324 7.64 23.12 -6.01
N THR A 325 7.49 22.36 -4.91
CA THR A 325 8.27 22.58 -3.68
C THR A 325 9.75 22.21 -3.85
N TYR A 326 10.03 21.15 -4.64
CA TYR A 326 11.38 20.59 -4.82
C TYR A 326 11.99 20.89 -6.20
N ASP A 327 11.37 21.74 -6.99
CA ASP A 327 11.81 22.07 -8.37
C ASP A 327 12.11 20.80 -9.19
N ILE A 328 11.12 19.90 -9.26
CA ILE A 328 11.18 18.64 -10.01
C ILE A 328 10.50 18.85 -11.37
N LYS A 329 11.21 18.49 -12.45
CA LYS A 329 10.72 18.64 -13.82
C LYS A 329 9.69 17.57 -14.25
#